data_00d67dc6f6f924ed8714e0b9fddbdebf
#
_entry.id   00d67dc6f6f924ed8714e0b9fddbdebf
#
_cell.length_a   1.000
_cell.length_b   1.000
_cell.length_c   1.000
_cell.angle_alpha   90.00
_cell.angle_beta   90.00
_cell.angle_gamma   90.00
#
_symmetry.space_group_name_H-M   'P 1'
#
loop_
_entity.id
_entity.type
_entity.pdbx_description
1 polymer ?
#
loop_
_entity_poly.entity_id
_entity_poly.type
_entity_poly.pdbx_seq_one_letter_code
_entity_poly.pdbx_strand_id
1 'polypeptide(L)' 'MKEYQAVIVRLTRLARDDEDALTDLLNERSRGGWEPSMMTQEGFRLTIVFQRESVGER' A
#
# COMPACT_ATOMS: atom_id res chain seq x y z
N MET A 1 0.46 -12.03 -16.00
CA MET A 1 1.64 -11.35 -15.48
C MET A 1 1.23 -10.40 -14.37
N LYS A 2 2.05 -10.27 -13.35
CA LYS A 2 1.73 -9.41 -12.20
C LYS A 2 2.39 -8.05 -12.31
N GLU A 3 1.68 -7.05 -11.85
CA GLU A 3 2.22 -5.71 -11.71
C GLU A 3 2.43 -5.41 -10.22
N TYR A 4 3.44 -4.64 -9.93
CA TYR A 4 3.77 -4.28 -8.54
C TYR A 4 3.89 -2.78 -8.39
N GLN A 5 3.52 -2.28 -7.22
CA GLN A 5 3.66 -0.88 -6.91
C GLN A 5 4.13 -0.75 -5.45
N ALA A 6 5.21 -0.03 -5.25
CA ALA A 6 5.72 0.23 -3.91
C ALA A 6 5.27 1.61 -3.46
N VAL A 7 4.75 1.68 -2.25
CA VAL A 7 4.30 2.93 -1.66
C VAL A 7 5.00 3.10 -0.32
N ILE A 8 5.59 4.26 -0.11
CA ILE A 8 6.24 4.56 1.16
C ILE A 8 5.39 5.56 1.92
N VAL A 9 5.01 5.18 3.13
CA VAL A 9 4.18 6.00 3.99
C VAL A 9 4.99 6.46 5.18
N ARG A 10 4.94 7.74 5.48
CA ARG A 10 5.58 8.27 6.67
C ARG A 10 4.61 8.20 7.83
N LEU A 11 5.03 7.49 8.88
CA LEU A 11 4.22 7.37 10.07
C LEU A 11 4.45 8.56 10.98
N THR A 12 3.46 8.85 11.82
CA THR A 12 3.54 9.92 12.79
C THR A 12 3.61 9.31 14.17
N ARG A 13 3.53 10.16 15.19
CA ARG A 13 3.48 9.67 16.56
C ARG A 13 2.06 9.40 17.01
N LEU A 14 1.09 9.77 16.17
CA LEU A 14 -0.32 9.60 16.49
C LEU A 14 -0.85 8.35 15.80
N ALA A 15 -0.90 7.26 16.56
CA ALA A 15 -1.30 5.96 16.01
C ALA A 15 -2.65 6.00 15.32
N ARG A 16 -3.58 6.79 15.85
CA ARG A 16 -4.92 6.90 15.27
C ARG A 16 -4.86 7.51 13.87
N ASP A 17 -4.08 8.57 13.71
CA ASP A 17 -3.95 9.22 12.41
C ASP A 17 -3.27 8.29 11.41
N ASP A 18 -2.26 7.55 11.87
CA ASP A 18 -1.56 6.61 11.03
C ASP A 18 -2.49 5.49 10.58
N GLU A 19 -3.33 5.02 11.49
CA GLU A 19 -4.27 3.96 11.21
C GLU A 19 -5.28 4.40 10.15
N ASP A 20 -5.82 5.61 10.32
CA ASP A 20 -6.77 6.15 9.35
C ASP A 20 -6.13 6.33 7.98
N ALA A 21 -4.92 6.87 7.96
CA ALA A 21 -4.21 7.09 6.69
C ALA A 21 -3.93 5.77 5.98
N LEU A 22 -3.53 4.75 6.74
CA LEU A 22 -3.26 3.44 6.15
C LEU A 22 -4.53 2.80 5.61
N THR A 23 -5.61 2.90 6.38
CA THR A 23 -6.89 2.35 5.95
C THR A 23 -7.35 3.00 4.67
N ASP A 24 -7.24 4.32 4.58
CA ASP A 24 -7.63 5.05 3.38
C ASP A 24 -6.79 4.63 2.19
N LEU A 25 -5.48 4.50 2.39
CA LEU A 25 -4.57 4.10 1.33
C LEU A 25 -4.91 2.70 0.81
N LEU A 26 -5.11 1.77 1.72
CA LEU A 26 -5.44 0.40 1.34
C LEU A 26 -6.75 0.33 0.58
N ASN A 27 -7.74 1.08 1.03
CA ASN A 27 -9.04 1.10 0.36
C ASN A 27 -8.94 1.74 -1.02
N GLU A 28 -8.16 2.81 -1.14
CA GLU A 28 -7.98 3.47 -2.42
C GLU A 28 -7.32 2.54 -3.44
N ARG A 29 -6.26 1.86 -3.02
CA ARG A 29 -5.56 0.95 -3.92
C ARG A 29 -6.43 -0.24 -4.29
N SER A 30 -7.23 -0.70 -3.33
CA SER A 30 -8.14 -1.82 -3.56
C SER A 30 -9.14 -1.52 -4.68
N ARG A 31 -9.60 -0.27 -4.75
CA ARG A 31 -10.53 0.13 -5.80
C ARG A 31 -9.91 0.02 -7.19
N GLY A 32 -8.60 0.13 -7.27
CA GLY A 32 -7.89 -0.04 -8.54
C GLY A 32 -7.46 -1.47 -8.82
N GLY A 33 -7.91 -2.41 -7.98
CA GLY A 33 -7.55 -3.81 -8.16
C GLY A 33 -6.25 -4.19 -7.52
N TRP A 34 -5.64 -3.29 -6.78
CA TRP A 34 -4.38 -3.57 -6.10
C TRP A 34 -4.63 -4.24 -4.76
N GLU A 35 -3.78 -5.17 -4.40
CA GLU A 35 -3.84 -5.79 -3.07
C GLU A 35 -2.44 -5.81 -2.46
N PRO A 36 -2.35 -5.68 -1.13
CA PRO A 36 -1.04 -5.68 -0.48
C PRO A 36 -0.40 -7.06 -0.56
N SER A 37 0.87 -7.07 -0.90
CA SER A 37 1.65 -8.29 -1.03
C SER A 37 2.70 -8.39 0.07
N MET A 38 3.28 -7.26 0.42
CA MET A 38 4.34 -7.23 1.40
C MET A 38 4.34 -5.89 2.10
N MET A 39 4.75 -5.90 3.37
CA MET A 39 4.80 -4.68 4.17
C MET A 39 5.99 -4.76 5.12
N THR A 40 6.79 -3.71 5.15
CA THR A 40 7.90 -3.63 6.09
C THR A 40 7.90 -2.26 6.74
N GLN A 41 8.39 -2.21 7.96
CA GLN A 41 8.45 -0.96 8.70
C GLN A 41 9.84 -0.75 9.25
N GLU A 42 10.31 0.49 9.12
CA GLU A 42 11.62 0.86 9.61
C GLU A 42 11.51 2.24 10.25
N GLY A 43 11.49 2.29 11.57
CA GLY A 43 11.26 3.56 12.27
C GLY A 43 9.87 4.09 11.94
N PHE A 44 9.83 5.31 11.44
CA PHE A 44 8.56 5.93 11.04
C PHE A 44 8.29 5.81 9.55
N ARG A 45 8.97 4.89 8.89
CA ARG A 45 8.77 4.68 7.46
C ARG A 45 8.18 3.30 7.23
N LEU A 46 7.05 3.27 6.57
CA LEU A 46 6.37 2.02 6.25
C LEU A 46 6.35 1.86 4.73
N THR A 47 6.84 0.72 4.27
CA THR A 47 6.83 0.41 2.84
C THR A 47 5.82 -0.69 2.59
N ILE A 48 4.90 -0.44 1.67
CA ILE A 48 3.90 -1.42 1.28
C ILE A 48 4.08 -1.70 -0.19
N VAL A 49 4.16 -2.98 -0.53
CA VAL A 49 4.22 -3.39 -1.93
C VAL A 49 2.86 -3.97 -2.30
N PHE A 50 2.23 -3.36 -3.29
CA PHE A 50 0.94 -3.82 -3.79
C PHE A 50 1.16 -4.61 -5.08
N GLN A 51 0.26 -5.50 -5.37
CA GLN A 51 0.31 -6.27 -6.60
C GLN A 51 -1.08 -6.37 -7.20
N ARG A 52 -1.13 -6.56 -8.49
CA ARG A 52 -2.37 -6.86 -9.18
C ARG A 52 -2.05 -7.60 -10.46
N GLU A 53 -3.05 -8.28 -11.00
CA GLU A 53 -2.89 -8.97 -12.26
C GLU A 53 -2.88 -7.96 -13.40
N SER A 54 -1.89 -8.08 -14.28
CA SER A 54 -1.81 -7.19 -15.42
C SER A 54 -2.86 -7.60 -16.45
N VAL A 55 -3.62 -6.61 -16.94
CA VAL A 55 -4.67 -6.85 -17.92
C VAL A 55 -4.15 -6.57 -19.32
N GLY A 56 -2.96 -6.41 -19.48
CA GLY A 56 -2.31 -5.99 -20.66
C GLY A 56 -2.63 -6.74 -21.89
N GLU A 57 -2.70 -6.92 -22.28
CA GLU A 57 -2.70 -7.26 -23.10
C GLU A 57 -2.44 -7.42 -24.00
N ARG A 58 -2.43 -7.48 -24.27
CA ARG A 58 -2.41 -7.76 -24.99
C ARG A 58 -2.05 -7.59 -25.67
#